data_d79d324d826907b64461274a20431478
#
_entry.id   d79d324d826907b64461274a20431478
#
_cell.length_a   1.000
_cell.length_b   1.000
_cell.length_c   1.000
_cell.angle_alpha   90.00
_cell.angle_beta   90.00
_cell.angle_gamma   90.00
#
_symmetry.space_group_name_H-M   'P 1'
#
loop_
_entity.id
_entity.type
_entity.pdbx_description
1 polymer ?
#
loop_
_entity_poly.entity_id
_entity_poly.type
_entity_poly.pdbx_seq_one_letter_code
_entity_poly.pdbx_strand_id
1 'polypeptide(L)'
;SAISQHLFSQEPNVWNRLDNLFVKGKAGGTPISTNKEYYNGNIPFLSINDITRQGKYIWLTEKHISLNGLENSSAWIVPKHSLIMSMYASVGLVTINQVPIATSQAMFSMLLRDKSLLDYLYYYLSYFKYRHIHKYLETGTQSNINADIVSGIMIPDYGYRHNMQIASMLQSIDMKIDNESSILERYSQQKNDLLSSLFI
;
A
#
# COMPACT_ATOMS: atom_id res chain seq x y z
N SER A 1 -10.33 6.91 9.41
CA SER A 1 -11.61 7.64 9.52
C SER A 1 -12.42 7.09 10.70
N ALA A 2 -13.43 7.86 11.19
CA ALA A 2 -14.36 7.41 12.23
C ALA A 2 -15.14 6.16 11.78
N ILE A 3 -15.46 6.06 10.49
CA ILE A 3 -16.15 4.91 9.90
C ILE A 3 -15.30 3.65 10.00
N SER A 4 -14.03 3.71 9.61
CA SER A 4 -13.13 2.57 9.74
C SER A 4 -12.98 2.13 11.20
N GLN A 5 -12.91 3.08 12.13
CA GLN A 5 -12.86 2.77 13.55
C GLN A 5 -14.13 2.05 14.01
N HIS A 6 -15.32 2.52 13.61
CA HIS A 6 -16.58 1.87 13.97
C HIS A 6 -16.67 0.43 13.43
N LEU A 7 -16.28 0.24 12.16
CA LEU A 7 -16.35 -1.07 11.50
C LEU A 7 -15.36 -2.08 12.10
N PHE A 8 -14.13 -1.66 12.39
CA PHE A 8 -13.07 -2.55 12.89
C PHE A 8 -12.97 -2.62 14.42
N SER A 9 -13.82 -1.91 15.17
CA SER A 9 -13.92 -2.01 16.63
C SER A 9 -14.95 -3.02 17.12
N GLN A 10 -15.70 -3.65 16.21
CA GLN A 10 -16.63 -4.72 16.54
C GLN A 10 -15.85 -5.97 16.99
N GLU A 11 -16.49 -6.81 17.79
CA GLU A 11 -15.90 -8.09 18.19
C GLU A 11 -15.91 -9.06 17.01
N PRO A 12 -14.74 -9.55 16.55
CA PRO A 12 -14.68 -10.48 15.43
C PRO A 12 -15.02 -11.92 15.88
N ASN A 13 -15.41 -12.74 14.94
CA ASN A 13 -15.62 -14.18 15.18
C ASN A 13 -14.31 -14.86 15.57
N VAL A 14 -13.21 -14.48 14.92
CA VAL A 14 -11.88 -15.01 15.18
C VAL A 14 -10.80 -13.99 14.78
N TRP A 15 -9.63 -14.11 15.36
CA TRP A 15 -8.43 -13.36 14.97
C TRP A 15 -7.48 -14.27 14.21
N ASN A 16 -7.13 -13.90 13.00
CA ASN A 16 -6.16 -14.61 12.17
C ASN A 16 -4.82 -13.86 12.13
N ARG A 17 -3.71 -14.57 12.25
CA ARG A 17 -2.41 -13.95 11.95
C ARG A 17 -2.30 -13.68 10.45
N LEU A 18 -1.70 -12.55 10.09
CA LEU A 18 -1.56 -12.16 8.68
C LEU A 18 -0.77 -13.19 7.86
N ASP A 19 0.24 -13.84 8.44
CA ASP A 19 1.05 -14.87 7.77
C ASP A 19 0.23 -16.12 7.39
N ASN A 20 -0.88 -16.40 8.03
CA ASN A 20 -1.78 -17.47 7.65
C ASN A 20 -2.57 -17.14 6.36
N LEU A 21 -2.66 -15.86 5.98
CA LEU A 21 -3.48 -15.38 4.86
C LEU A 21 -2.69 -15.23 3.55
N PHE A 22 -1.36 -15.39 3.57
CA PHE A 22 -0.56 -15.34 2.35
C PHE A 22 0.22 -16.66 2.11
N VAL A 23 0.52 -16.96 0.84
CA VAL A 23 1.34 -18.11 0.46
C VAL A 23 2.83 -17.76 0.41
N LYS A 24 3.14 -16.47 0.25
CA LYS A 24 4.51 -15.94 0.21
C LYS A 24 4.51 -14.51 0.73
N GLY A 25 5.34 -14.26 1.73
CA GLY A 25 5.69 -12.93 2.21
C GLY A 25 7.20 -12.73 2.10
N LYS A 26 7.65 -11.66 1.47
CA LYS A 26 9.08 -11.40 1.31
C LYS A 26 9.34 -9.90 1.20
N ALA A 27 10.40 -9.44 1.88
CA ALA A 27 10.94 -8.11 1.65
C ALA A 27 11.57 -8.03 0.25
N GLY A 28 11.61 -6.85 -0.31
CA GLY A 28 12.33 -6.59 -1.55
C GLY A 28 13.84 -6.47 -1.34
N GLY A 29 14.51 -5.89 -2.33
CA GLY A 29 15.93 -5.57 -2.27
C GLY A 29 16.24 -4.39 -3.17
N THR A 30 17.34 -3.69 -2.88
CA THR A 30 17.78 -2.55 -3.67
C THR A 30 19.10 -2.88 -4.35
N PRO A 31 19.18 -2.80 -5.68
CA PRO A 31 20.46 -2.90 -6.36
C PRO A 31 21.45 -1.83 -5.87
N ILE A 32 22.74 -2.10 -5.96
CA ILE A 32 23.79 -1.17 -5.53
C ILE A 32 23.64 0.17 -6.30
N SER A 33 23.39 1.25 -5.57
CA SER A 33 23.04 2.55 -6.16
C SER A 33 24.16 3.21 -6.96
N THR A 34 25.41 2.84 -6.70
CA THR A 34 26.58 3.36 -7.43
C THR A 34 26.74 2.78 -8.84
N ASN A 35 26.11 1.63 -9.12
CA ASN A 35 26.13 1.04 -10.46
C ASN A 35 24.92 1.51 -11.28
N LYS A 36 25.16 2.44 -12.20
CA LYS A 36 24.13 3.05 -13.05
C LYS A 36 23.47 2.04 -14.01
N GLU A 37 24.15 0.95 -14.38
CA GLU A 37 23.61 -0.10 -15.25
C GLU A 37 22.46 -0.91 -14.59
N TYR A 38 22.35 -0.85 -13.27
CA TYR A 38 21.29 -1.51 -12.54
C TYR A 38 19.95 -0.75 -12.56
N TYR A 39 19.98 0.50 -13.09
CA TYR A 39 18.83 1.41 -13.10
C TYR A 39 18.41 1.78 -14.54
N ASN A 40 17.29 2.50 -14.67
CA ASN A 40 16.75 2.96 -15.96
C ASN A 40 16.42 1.83 -16.96
N GLY A 41 16.13 0.62 -16.45
CA GLY A 41 15.62 -0.49 -17.25
C GLY A 41 14.10 -0.45 -17.38
N ASN A 42 13.49 -1.63 -17.65
CA ASN A 42 12.07 -1.77 -17.90
C ASN A 42 11.28 -2.35 -16.73
N ILE A 43 11.95 -2.65 -15.60
CA ILE A 43 11.29 -3.25 -14.44
C ILE A 43 10.86 -2.14 -13.49
N PRO A 44 9.56 -1.91 -13.29
CA PRO A 44 9.06 -0.92 -12.35
C PRO A 44 9.60 -1.18 -10.95
N PHE A 45 10.05 -0.13 -10.25
CA PHE A 45 10.66 -0.23 -8.91
C PHE A 45 9.95 0.71 -7.94
N LEU A 46 9.15 0.13 -7.06
CA LEU A 46 8.27 0.86 -6.15
C LEU A 46 9.04 1.67 -5.12
N SER A 47 8.66 2.92 -4.98
CA SER A 47 9.11 3.85 -3.94
C SER A 47 7.96 4.26 -3.01
N ILE A 48 8.30 4.81 -1.84
CA ILE A 48 7.31 5.40 -0.91
C ILE A 48 6.55 6.54 -1.58
N ASN A 49 7.23 7.33 -2.42
CA ASN A 49 6.61 8.44 -3.15
C ASN A 49 5.50 7.97 -4.09
N ASP A 50 5.72 6.85 -4.79
CA ASP A 50 4.68 6.26 -5.65
C ASP A 50 3.43 5.88 -4.85
N ILE A 51 3.61 5.27 -3.67
CA ILE A 51 2.49 4.92 -2.77
C ILE A 51 1.76 6.16 -2.29
N THR A 52 2.50 7.20 -1.90
CA THR A 52 1.90 8.45 -1.40
C THR A 52 1.09 9.16 -2.49
N ARG A 53 1.54 9.11 -3.74
CA ARG A 53 0.88 9.77 -4.88
C ARG A 53 -0.32 9.00 -5.42
N GLN A 54 -0.26 7.68 -5.46
CA GLN A 54 -1.28 6.83 -6.07
C GLN A 54 -2.24 6.19 -5.05
N GLY A 55 -1.83 6.07 -3.79
CA GLY A 55 -2.66 5.54 -2.72
C GLY A 55 -2.86 4.02 -2.82
N LYS A 56 -4.12 3.58 -2.92
CA LYS A 56 -4.50 2.16 -2.85
C LYS A 56 -3.91 1.32 -3.98
N TYR A 57 -3.92 1.81 -5.20
CA TYR A 57 -3.52 1.05 -6.38
C TYR A 57 -2.30 1.65 -7.07
N ILE A 58 -1.27 0.82 -7.28
CA ILE A 58 -0.06 1.21 -8.01
C ILE A 58 -0.14 0.72 -9.45
N TRP A 59 -0.16 1.64 -10.38
CA TRP A 59 -0.16 1.40 -11.83
C TRP A 59 1.18 1.67 -12.48
N LEU A 60 1.94 2.63 -11.96
CA LEU A 60 3.25 3.04 -12.48
C LEU A 60 4.21 3.36 -11.34
N THR A 61 5.48 3.35 -11.65
CA THR A 61 6.54 3.77 -10.73
C THR A 61 7.41 4.83 -11.39
N GLU A 62 7.91 5.75 -10.60
CA GLU A 62 8.82 6.77 -11.04
C GLU A 62 10.19 6.18 -11.40
N LYS A 63 10.62 5.16 -10.66
CA LYS A 63 11.90 4.49 -10.83
C LYS A 63 11.73 3.14 -11.51
N HIS A 64 12.78 2.75 -12.24
CA HIS A 64 12.87 1.44 -12.86
C HIS A 64 14.27 0.85 -12.61
N ILE A 65 14.37 -0.48 -12.56
CA ILE A 65 15.63 -1.20 -12.53
C ILE A 65 15.80 -2.03 -13.80
N SER A 66 17.02 -2.35 -14.13
CA SER A 66 17.35 -3.24 -15.25
C SER A 66 17.23 -4.71 -14.81
N LEU A 67 17.22 -5.64 -15.77
CA LEU A 67 17.31 -7.07 -15.49
C LEU A 67 18.62 -7.39 -14.74
N ASN A 68 19.72 -6.76 -15.13
CA ASN A 68 21.01 -6.90 -14.46
C ASN A 68 20.93 -6.44 -12.99
N GLY A 69 20.22 -5.32 -12.71
CA GLY A 69 19.97 -4.85 -11.35
C GLY A 69 19.11 -5.81 -10.53
N LEU A 70 18.11 -6.43 -11.15
CA LEU A 70 17.28 -7.44 -10.51
C LEU A 70 18.12 -8.67 -10.11
N GLU A 71 18.91 -9.20 -11.05
CA GLU A 71 19.71 -10.42 -10.87
C GLU A 71 20.88 -10.24 -9.89
N ASN A 72 21.41 -9.03 -9.76
CA ASN A 72 22.50 -8.70 -8.84
C ASN A 72 22.03 -8.05 -7.52
N SER A 73 20.78 -8.33 -7.12
CA SER A 73 20.24 -7.86 -5.85
C SER A 73 19.29 -8.89 -5.24
N SER A 74 18.83 -8.65 -4.02
CA SER A 74 17.76 -9.44 -3.39
C SER A 74 16.36 -9.01 -3.84
N ALA A 75 16.24 -8.07 -4.76
CA ALA A 75 14.97 -7.69 -5.37
C ALA A 75 14.32 -8.89 -6.10
N TRP A 76 13.02 -8.85 -6.20
CA TRP A 76 12.25 -9.87 -6.91
C TRP A 76 11.00 -9.26 -7.53
N ILE A 77 10.50 -9.89 -8.57
CA ILE A 77 9.27 -9.45 -9.22
C ILE A 77 8.07 -9.87 -8.36
N VAL A 78 7.40 -8.89 -7.79
CA VAL A 78 6.14 -9.05 -7.08
C VAL A 78 5.02 -9.13 -8.12
N PRO A 79 4.28 -10.24 -8.22
CA PRO A 79 3.19 -10.36 -9.17
C PRO A 79 2.11 -9.31 -8.93
N LYS A 80 1.37 -8.95 -9.97
CA LYS A 80 0.21 -8.07 -9.83
C LYS A 80 -0.82 -8.63 -8.83
N HIS A 81 -1.57 -7.74 -8.22
CA HIS A 81 -2.57 -8.07 -7.19
C HIS A 81 -1.93 -8.70 -5.94
N SER A 82 -0.81 -8.15 -5.53
CA SER A 82 -0.16 -8.44 -4.25
C SER A 82 -0.38 -7.27 -3.28
N LEU A 83 -0.42 -7.57 -2.00
CA LEU A 83 -0.49 -6.56 -0.94
C LEU A 83 0.92 -6.19 -0.53
N ILE A 84 1.22 -4.90 -0.45
CA ILE A 84 2.57 -4.40 -0.13
C ILE A 84 2.45 -3.42 1.03
N MET A 85 3.32 -3.59 2.03
CA MET A 85 3.36 -2.73 3.22
C MET A 85 4.77 -2.19 3.44
N SER A 86 4.89 -0.89 3.73
CA SER A 86 6.17 -0.28 4.05
C SER A 86 6.60 -0.60 5.47
N MET A 87 7.87 -0.98 5.66
CA MET A 87 8.50 -1.30 6.94
C MET A 87 9.39 -0.18 7.46
N TYR A 88 9.94 0.64 6.55
CA TYR A 88 10.83 1.76 6.84
C TYR A 88 10.28 3.04 6.21
N ALA A 89 10.70 4.20 6.66
CA ALA A 89 10.18 5.49 6.26
C ALA A 89 8.63 5.43 6.19
N SER A 90 7.85 6.35 6.48
CA SER A 90 6.37 6.25 6.42
C SER A 90 5.81 4.85 6.74
N VAL A 91 6.26 4.25 7.87
CA VAL A 91 5.95 2.87 8.27
C VAL A 91 4.44 2.59 8.23
N GLY A 92 4.09 1.42 7.70
CA GLY A 92 2.70 0.95 7.66
C GLY A 92 1.87 1.49 6.50
N LEU A 93 2.45 2.17 5.50
CA LEU A 93 1.74 2.45 4.25
C LEU A 93 1.44 1.13 3.54
N VAL A 94 0.21 0.99 3.07
CA VAL A 94 -0.27 -0.22 2.39
C VAL A 94 -0.73 0.15 0.98
N THR A 95 -0.44 -0.73 0.02
CA THR A 95 -0.89 -0.57 -1.37
C THR A 95 -1.06 -1.92 -2.06
N ILE A 96 -1.73 -1.92 -3.20
CA ILE A 96 -1.96 -3.09 -4.07
C ILE A 96 -1.40 -2.78 -5.46
N ASN A 97 -0.43 -3.56 -5.92
CA ASN A 97 0.12 -3.35 -7.26
C ASN A 97 -0.81 -3.91 -8.34
N GLN A 98 -0.99 -3.15 -9.41
CA GLN A 98 -1.79 -3.53 -10.57
C GLN A 98 -0.94 -4.05 -11.74
N VAL A 99 0.36 -3.87 -11.65
CA VAL A 99 1.36 -4.38 -12.58
C VAL A 99 2.44 -5.15 -11.82
N PRO A 100 3.17 -6.09 -12.45
CA PRO A 100 4.34 -6.70 -11.82
C PRO A 100 5.39 -5.62 -11.52
N ILE A 101 5.89 -5.58 -10.29
CA ILE A 101 6.87 -4.58 -9.83
C ILE A 101 7.94 -5.20 -8.97
N ALA A 102 9.11 -4.59 -8.90
CA ALA A 102 10.10 -4.89 -7.87
C ALA A 102 10.02 -3.86 -6.74
N THR A 103 10.48 -4.22 -5.55
CA THR A 103 10.44 -3.35 -4.36
C THR A 103 11.78 -3.34 -3.64
N SER A 104 12.05 -2.27 -2.89
CA SER A 104 13.22 -2.20 -2.01
C SER A 104 13.03 -3.06 -0.75
N GLN A 105 14.08 -3.22 0.04
CA GLN A 105 14.03 -3.87 1.36
C GLN A 105 13.13 -3.14 2.36
N ALA A 106 12.75 -1.90 2.06
CA ALA A 106 11.80 -1.13 2.89
C ALA A 106 10.34 -1.59 2.75
N MET A 107 10.06 -2.49 1.81
CA MET A 107 8.71 -2.99 1.50
C MET A 107 8.61 -4.48 1.78
N PHE A 108 7.54 -4.89 2.43
CA PHE A 108 7.15 -6.29 2.57
C PHE A 108 5.98 -6.59 1.65
N SER A 109 6.17 -7.52 0.73
CA SER A 109 5.17 -7.88 -0.28
C SER A 109 4.56 -9.24 0.04
N MET A 110 3.24 -9.34 -0.02
CA MET A 110 2.46 -10.50 0.38
C MET A 110 1.57 -10.99 -0.76
N LEU A 111 1.75 -12.26 -1.13
CA LEU A 111 0.91 -12.95 -2.10
C LEU A 111 -0.19 -13.70 -1.35
N LEU A 112 -1.41 -13.20 -1.39
CA LEU A 112 -2.51 -13.78 -0.63
C LEU A 112 -2.92 -15.16 -1.16
N ARG A 113 -3.35 -16.04 -0.25
CA ARG A 113 -3.98 -17.33 -0.57
C ARG A 113 -5.31 -17.11 -1.27
N ASP A 114 -6.12 -16.19 -0.73
CA ASP A 114 -7.39 -15.76 -1.29
C ASP A 114 -7.32 -14.28 -1.68
N LYS A 115 -7.27 -14.03 -2.98
CA LYS A 115 -7.19 -12.67 -3.52
C LYS A 115 -8.46 -11.86 -3.31
N SER A 116 -9.58 -12.49 -3.01
CA SER A 116 -10.82 -11.77 -2.70
C SER A 116 -10.69 -10.93 -1.42
N LEU A 117 -9.76 -11.28 -0.52
CA LEU A 117 -9.47 -10.56 0.71
C LEU A 117 -8.58 -9.32 0.51
N LEU A 118 -8.08 -9.02 -0.70
CA LEU A 118 -7.14 -7.92 -0.94
C LEU A 118 -7.67 -6.58 -0.43
N ASP A 119 -8.90 -6.22 -0.81
CA ASP A 119 -9.48 -4.94 -0.40
C ASP A 119 -9.75 -4.88 1.10
N TYR A 120 -10.25 -5.97 1.67
CA TYR A 120 -10.48 -6.07 3.11
C TYR A 120 -9.19 -5.87 3.90
N LEU A 121 -8.13 -6.58 3.53
CA LEU A 121 -6.82 -6.47 4.18
C LEU A 121 -6.18 -5.11 3.97
N TYR A 122 -6.33 -4.51 2.78
CA TYR A 122 -5.89 -3.14 2.54
C TYR A 122 -6.51 -2.16 3.53
N TYR A 123 -7.83 -2.21 3.69
CA TYR A 123 -8.54 -1.30 4.58
C TYR A 123 -8.22 -1.55 6.05
N TYR A 124 -8.17 -2.81 6.45
CA TYR A 124 -7.81 -3.12 7.83
C TYR A 124 -6.38 -2.69 8.16
N LEU A 125 -5.39 -3.02 7.33
CA LEU A 125 -4.00 -2.64 7.56
C LEU A 125 -3.79 -1.13 7.50
N SER A 126 -4.52 -0.41 6.66
CA SER A 126 -4.55 1.05 6.65
C SER A 126 -5.11 1.61 7.96
N TYR A 127 -6.18 1.03 8.49
CA TYR A 127 -6.71 1.36 9.82
C TYR A 127 -5.69 1.04 10.92
N PHE A 128 -5.07 -0.14 10.88
CA PHE A 128 -4.03 -0.59 11.82
C PHE A 128 -2.85 0.39 11.87
N LYS A 129 -2.41 0.90 10.73
CA LYS A 129 -1.37 1.93 10.66
C LYS A 129 -1.69 3.13 11.54
N TYR A 130 -2.88 3.66 11.46
CA TYR A 130 -3.25 4.87 12.21
C TYR A 130 -3.50 4.63 13.70
N ARG A 131 -3.96 3.43 14.08
CA ARG A 131 -4.43 3.15 15.44
C ARG A 131 -3.47 2.33 16.27
N HIS A 132 -2.67 1.46 15.64
CA HIS A 132 -1.94 0.43 16.36
C HIS A 132 -0.45 0.37 16.03
N ILE A 133 -0.01 0.85 14.87
CA ILE A 133 1.38 0.71 14.42
C ILE A 133 2.40 1.28 15.42
N HIS A 134 2.04 2.37 16.11
CA HIS A 134 2.91 3.01 17.11
C HIS A 134 3.32 2.10 18.28
N LYS A 135 2.53 1.05 18.55
CA LYS A 135 2.83 0.06 19.60
C LYS A 135 3.96 -0.88 19.21
N TYR A 136 4.28 -0.96 17.92
CA TYR A 136 5.28 -1.84 17.35
C TYR A 136 6.54 -1.09 16.89
N LEU A 137 6.53 0.24 16.98
CA LEU A 137 7.69 1.04 16.65
C LEU A 137 8.71 0.91 17.79
N GLU A 138 9.91 0.48 17.45
CA GLU A 138 11.00 0.40 18.42
C GLU A 138 11.34 1.80 18.95
N THR A 139 11.51 1.91 20.26
CA THR A 139 11.92 3.14 20.94
C THR A 139 13.40 3.39 20.68
N GLY A 140 13.70 4.05 19.56
CA GLY A 140 15.06 4.37 19.14
C GLY A 140 15.08 5.46 18.05
N THR A 141 16.24 5.79 17.53
CA THR A 141 16.46 6.86 16.55
C THR A 141 15.79 6.62 15.19
N GLN A 142 15.32 5.40 14.90
CA GLN A 142 14.55 5.06 13.71
C GLN A 142 13.34 4.20 14.07
N SER A 143 12.15 4.74 13.84
CA SER A 143 10.88 4.02 14.01
C SER A 143 10.65 3.09 12.82
N ASN A 144 11.07 1.84 12.92
CA ASN A 144 10.94 0.82 11.88
C ASN A 144 10.19 -0.40 12.44
N ILE A 145 9.60 -1.19 11.54
CA ILE A 145 9.11 -2.54 11.83
C ILE A 145 9.83 -3.52 10.91
N ASN A 146 9.77 -4.81 11.24
CA ASN A 146 10.37 -5.87 10.43
C ASN A 146 9.31 -6.82 9.86
N ALA A 147 9.76 -7.77 9.05
CA ALA A 147 8.90 -8.76 8.40
C ALA A 147 8.11 -9.61 9.41
N ASP A 148 8.71 -9.95 10.56
CA ASP A 148 8.07 -10.76 11.60
C ASP A 148 6.94 -10.00 12.28
N ILE A 149 7.14 -8.71 12.54
CA ILE A 149 6.09 -7.84 13.08
C ILE A 149 4.93 -7.75 12.08
N VAL A 150 5.20 -7.51 10.79
CA VAL A 150 4.16 -7.46 9.77
C VAL A 150 3.41 -8.79 9.68
N SER A 151 4.13 -9.90 9.61
CA SER A 151 3.57 -11.25 9.53
C SER A 151 2.71 -11.60 10.75
N GLY A 152 3.09 -11.09 11.93
CA GLY A 152 2.39 -11.30 13.18
C GLY A 152 1.16 -10.42 13.42
N ILE A 153 0.83 -9.47 12.55
CA ILE A 153 -0.35 -8.61 12.71
C ILE A 153 -1.61 -9.49 12.78
N MET A 154 -2.41 -9.24 13.80
CA MET A 154 -3.69 -9.93 13.99
C MET A 154 -4.77 -9.24 13.17
N ILE A 155 -5.43 -10.01 12.32
CA ILE A 155 -6.49 -9.58 11.40
C ILE A 155 -7.83 -10.07 11.95
N PRO A 156 -8.81 -9.18 12.20
CA PRO A 156 -10.13 -9.59 12.62
C PRO A 156 -10.87 -10.28 11.46
N ASP A 157 -11.60 -11.33 11.78
CA ASP A 157 -12.44 -12.05 10.82
C ASP A 157 -13.86 -12.10 11.34
N TYR A 158 -14.74 -11.38 10.67
CA TYR A 158 -16.18 -11.31 10.97
C TYR A 158 -17.00 -12.32 10.13
N GLY A 159 -16.32 -13.24 9.44
CA GLY A 159 -16.86 -14.11 8.43
C GLY A 159 -16.79 -13.49 7.03
N TYR A 160 -16.54 -14.35 6.02
CA TYR A 160 -16.25 -13.92 4.64
C TYR A 160 -17.24 -12.87 4.10
N ARG A 161 -18.55 -13.14 4.24
CA ARG A 161 -19.58 -12.22 3.74
C ARG A 161 -19.49 -10.82 4.38
N HIS A 162 -19.28 -10.77 5.68
CA HIS A 162 -19.18 -9.50 6.41
C HIS A 162 -17.88 -8.76 6.07
N ASN A 163 -16.77 -9.47 5.99
CA ASN A 163 -15.48 -8.89 5.54
C ASN A 163 -15.61 -8.22 4.17
N MET A 164 -16.30 -8.88 3.21
CA MET A 164 -16.56 -8.32 1.88
C MET A 164 -17.49 -7.11 1.92
N GLN A 165 -18.49 -7.10 2.77
CA GLN A 165 -19.38 -5.94 2.96
C GLN A 165 -18.61 -4.74 3.51
N ILE A 166 -17.74 -4.94 4.51
CA ILE A 166 -16.86 -3.88 5.05
C ILE A 166 -15.97 -3.32 3.93
N ALA A 167 -15.31 -4.18 3.17
CA ALA A 167 -14.44 -3.77 2.08
C ALA A 167 -15.19 -2.97 1.01
N SER A 168 -16.34 -3.44 0.58
CA SER A 168 -17.20 -2.78 -0.43
C SER A 168 -17.71 -1.41 0.05
N MET A 169 -18.11 -1.31 1.31
CA MET A 169 -18.55 -0.05 1.90
C MET A 169 -17.43 0.99 1.92
N LEU A 170 -16.23 0.60 2.40
CA LEU A 170 -15.09 1.50 2.45
C LEU A 170 -14.62 1.89 1.04
N GLN A 171 -14.64 0.97 0.09
CA GLN A 171 -14.34 1.27 -1.31
C GLN A 171 -15.32 2.27 -1.92
N SER A 172 -16.61 2.14 -1.64
CA SER A 172 -17.63 3.08 -2.12
C SER A 172 -17.41 4.48 -1.55
N ILE A 173 -16.95 4.59 -0.31
CA ILE A 173 -16.61 5.86 0.31
C ILE A 173 -15.39 6.48 -0.36
N ASP A 174 -14.31 5.70 -0.58
CA ASP A 174 -13.11 6.19 -1.27
C ASP A 174 -13.46 6.70 -2.67
N MET A 175 -14.22 5.91 -3.46
CA MET A 175 -14.68 6.34 -4.78
C MET A 175 -15.47 7.65 -4.75
N LYS A 176 -16.31 7.85 -3.73
CA LYS A 176 -17.04 9.10 -3.57
C LYS A 176 -16.10 10.26 -3.26
N ILE A 177 -15.14 10.08 -2.36
CA ILE A 177 -14.14 11.10 -2.01
C ILE A 177 -13.32 11.49 -3.25
N ASP A 178 -12.85 10.51 -4.02
CA ASP A 178 -12.07 10.75 -5.24
C ASP A 178 -12.88 11.53 -6.29
N ASN A 179 -14.16 11.18 -6.46
CA ASN A 179 -15.05 11.88 -7.39
C ASN A 179 -15.27 13.33 -6.95
N GLU A 180 -15.60 13.57 -5.69
CA GLU A 180 -15.80 14.94 -5.15
C GLU A 180 -14.52 15.78 -5.25
N SER A 181 -13.35 15.17 -4.97
CA SER A 181 -12.05 15.83 -5.13
C SER A 181 -11.79 16.23 -6.59
N SER A 182 -12.08 15.35 -7.54
CA SER A 182 -11.93 15.64 -8.97
C SER A 182 -12.88 16.77 -9.44
N ILE A 183 -14.09 16.81 -8.90
CA ILE A 183 -15.06 17.89 -9.18
C ILE A 183 -14.52 19.22 -8.63
N LEU A 184 -14.00 19.24 -7.42
CA LEU A 184 -13.43 20.44 -6.79
C LEU A 184 -12.23 20.97 -7.59
N GLU A 185 -11.35 20.11 -8.06
CA GLU A 185 -10.23 20.49 -8.94
C GLU A 185 -10.69 21.15 -10.21
N ARG A 186 -11.73 20.59 -10.89
CA ARG A 186 -12.32 21.16 -12.09
C ARG A 186 -12.92 22.53 -11.84
N TYR A 187 -13.66 22.72 -10.76
CA TYR A 187 -14.19 24.03 -10.39
C TYR A 187 -13.09 25.04 -10.09
N SER A 188 -12.03 24.61 -9.43
CA SER A 188 -10.87 25.47 -9.14
C SER A 188 -10.19 25.92 -10.44
N GLN A 189 -10.04 25.00 -11.42
CA GLN A 189 -9.50 25.35 -12.74
C GLN A 189 -10.39 26.34 -13.48
N GLN A 190 -11.71 26.07 -13.57
CA GLN A 190 -12.66 26.98 -14.22
C GLN A 190 -12.64 28.38 -13.60
N LYS A 191 -12.58 28.46 -12.27
CA LYS A 191 -12.45 29.75 -11.57
C LYS A 191 -11.19 30.49 -12.02
N ASN A 192 -10.05 29.81 -12.07
CA ASN A 192 -8.78 30.43 -12.48
C ASN A 192 -8.81 30.89 -13.96
N ASP A 193 -9.40 30.09 -14.85
CA ASP A 193 -9.57 30.42 -16.27
C ASP A 193 -10.46 31.67 -16.44
N LEU A 194 -11.59 31.73 -15.71
CA LEU A 194 -12.46 32.90 -15.73
C LEU A 194 -11.78 34.15 -15.20
N LEU A 195 -11.06 34.06 -14.08
CA LEU A 195 -10.32 35.17 -13.55
C LEU A 195 -9.24 35.67 -14.53
N SER A 196 -8.51 34.75 -15.15
CA SER A 196 -7.51 35.09 -16.17
C SER A 196 -8.11 35.79 -17.38
N SER A 197 -9.34 35.42 -17.78
CA SER A 197 -10.04 36.06 -18.91
C SER A 197 -10.62 37.44 -18.59
N LEU A 198 -10.84 37.75 -17.33
CA LEU A 198 -11.40 39.05 -16.89
C LEU A 198 -10.32 40.15 -16.72
N PHE A 199 -9.05 39.77 -16.64
CA PHE A 199 -7.92 40.68 -16.41
C PHE A 199 -6.98 40.77 -17.63
N ILE A 200 -7.44 40.38 -18.81
CA ILE A 200 -6.86 40.70 -20.12
C ILE A 200 -7.67 41.85 -20.71
#